data_ecb05906efe5cbbcfbdef983bc772a1f
#
_entry.id   ecb05906efe5cbbcfbdef983bc772a1f
#
_cell.length_a   1.000
_cell.length_b   1.000
_cell.length_c   1.000
_cell.angle_alpha   90.00
_cell.angle_beta   90.00
_cell.angle_gamma   90.00
#
_symmetry.space_group_name_H-M   'P 1'
#
loop_
_entity.id
_entity.type
_entity.pdbx_description
1 polymer ?
#
loop_
_entity_poly.entity_id
_entity_poly.type
_entity_poly.pdbx_seq_one_letter_code
_entity_poly.pdbx_strand_id
1 'polypeptide(L)'
;MMSNGVFDAYQLPDESECPERLNSVNVSEDFSVRYPNFRALNKDALVKLLIENNVAIKSMPVSEIIQAIGRVSERLMDKDDPLRYEALDVMVPTAGISPQMAETILAGMSAGWTEKTLTELVEREFTNPKVLDSFQRIDSGRSQMVYGFTLNLTVGSGTVPGVGVTALIRALLLKSSILMKPGLGDVALPVLFARALGEENEVFRKCLAVFYWDGAKERIERKTLEKVGVVVAYGSDDSIRSIRD
;
A
#
# COMPACT_ATOMS: atom_id res chain seq x y z
N MET A 1 -16.22 -5.62 24.17
CA MET A 1 -17.31 -6.07 23.28
C MET A 1 -16.94 -5.63 21.90
N MET A 2 -16.65 -6.57 20.97
CA MET A 2 -16.46 -6.22 19.58
C MET A 2 -17.82 -5.77 19.04
N SER A 3 -17.90 -4.53 18.57
CA SER A 3 -19.12 -4.03 17.92
C SER A 3 -19.30 -4.74 16.58
N ASN A 4 -20.54 -5.06 16.20
CA ASN A 4 -20.89 -5.45 14.84
C ASN A 4 -20.28 -4.43 13.87
N GLY A 5 -19.17 -4.78 13.26
CA GLY A 5 -18.31 -3.84 12.54
C GLY A 5 -18.29 -4.09 11.03
N VAL A 6 -18.19 -3.01 10.29
CA VAL A 6 -17.98 -3.03 8.85
C VAL A 6 -16.77 -2.19 8.53
N PHE A 7 -15.79 -2.78 7.83
CA PHE A 7 -14.60 -2.07 7.36
C PHE A 7 -14.64 -1.90 5.84
N ASP A 8 -14.48 -0.67 5.38
CA ASP A 8 -14.35 -0.37 3.97
C ASP A 8 -12.89 -0.58 3.52
N ALA A 9 -12.65 -1.72 2.92
CA ALA A 9 -11.30 -2.20 2.56
C ALA A 9 -10.82 -1.62 1.22
N TYR A 10 -10.85 -0.30 1.10
CA TYR A 10 -10.32 0.39 -0.08
C TYR A 10 -9.90 1.83 0.22
N GLN A 11 -8.90 2.27 -0.50
CA GLN A 11 -8.50 3.64 -0.76
C GLN A 11 -8.31 3.75 -2.27
N LEU A 12 -9.06 4.61 -2.90
CA LEU A 12 -8.96 4.91 -4.34
C LEU A 12 -8.52 6.36 -4.53
N PRO A 13 -7.88 6.71 -5.66
CA PRO A 13 -7.57 8.09 -5.99
C PRO A 13 -8.83 8.96 -6.02
N ASP A 14 -8.71 10.22 -5.56
CA ASP A 14 -9.86 11.16 -5.45
C ASP A 14 -10.66 11.33 -6.75
N GLU A 15 -9.96 11.30 -7.90
CA GLU A 15 -10.57 11.48 -9.22
C GLU A 15 -11.11 10.16 -9.82
N SER A 16 -10.99 9.04 -9.09
CA SER A 16 -11.51 7.76 -9.54
C SER A 16 -12.97 7.56 -9.14
N GLU A 17 -13.74 6.96 -10.04
CA GLU A 17 -15.11 6.58 -9.73
C GLU A 17 -15.12 5.28 -8.90
N CYS A 18 -15.58 5.36 -7.66
CA CYS A 18 -15.89 4.17 -6.86
C CYS A 18 -17.25 3.61 -7.33
N PRO A 19 -17.35 2.30 -7.62
CA PRO A 19 -18.63 1.69 -7.96
C PRO A 19 -19.68 1.90 -6.85
N GLU A 20 -20.90 2.30 -7.20
CA GLU A 20 -22.00 2.45 -6.24
C GLU A 20 -22.27 1.15 -5.45
N ARG A 21 -22.09 0.00 -6.11
CA ARG A 21 -22.27 -1.31 -5.51
C ARG A 21 -20.96 -1.84 -4.97
N LEU A 22 -20.88 -1.97 -3.65
CA LEU A 22 -19.80 -2.67 -2.96
C LEU A 22 -20.13 -4.15 -2.78
N ASN A 23 -19.10 -4.98 -2.86
CA ASN A 23 -19.15 -6.37 -2.41
C ASN A 23 -18.83 -6.42 -0.91
N SER A 24 -19.25 -7.52 -0.26
CA SER A 24 -18.94 -7.75 1.15
C SER A 24 -18.52 -9.20 1.38
N VAL A 25 -17.63 -9.41 2.33
CA VAL A 25 -17.24 -10.72 2.84
C VAL A 25 -17.26 -10.69 4.36
N ASN A 26 -17.94 -11.66 4.98
CA ASN A 26 -17.90 -11.83 6.43
C ASN A 26 -16.59 -12.51 6.82
N VAL A 27 -15.84 -11.93 7.75
CA VAL A 27 -14.60 -12.49 8.30
C VAL A 27 -14.84 -13.12 9.67
N SER A 28 -15.93 -12.69 10.37
CA SER A 28 -16.48 -13.33 11.56
C SER A 28 -18.00 -13.15 11.60
N GLU A 29 -18.67 -13.68 12.65
CA GLU A 29 -20.12 -13.51 12.83
C GLU A 29 -20.53 -12.02 12.94
N ASP A 30 -19.67 -11.20 13.55
CA ASP A 30 -19.95 -9.81 13.89
C ASP A 30 -19.13 -8.80 13.05
N PHE A 31 -18.34 -9.24 12.09
CA PHE A 31 -17.47 -8.35 11.34
C PHE A 31 -17.42 -8.68 9.85
N SER A 32 -17.61 -7.65 9.02
CA SER A 32 -17.55 -7.77 7.56
C SER A 32 -16.60 -6.74 6.93
N VAL A 33 -16.05 -7.12 5.80
CA VAL A 33 -15.19 -6.28 4.98
C VAL A 33 -15.92 -5.95 3.68
N ARG A 34 -16.12 -4.66 3.39
CA ARG A 34 -16.68 -4.19 2.13
C ARG A 34 -15.58 -3.73 1.20
N TYR A 35 -15.78 -3.94 -0.09
CA TYR A 35 -14.80 -3.57 -1.11
C TYR A 35 -15.47 -3.27 -2.45
N PRO A 36 -14.85 -2.47 -3.33
CA PRO A 36 -15.40 -2.15 -4.64
C PRO A 36 -15.70 -3.41 -5.46
N ASN A 37 -16.84 -3.40 -6.16
CA ASN A 37 -17.12 -4.47 -7.10
C ASN A 37 -16.11 -4.42 -8.24
N PHE A 38 -15.18 -5.37 -8.26
CA PHE A 38 -14.06 -5.40 -9.19
C PHE A 38 -14.51 -5.42 -10.68
N ARG A 39 -15.65 -6.06 -10.98
CA ARG A 39 -16.19 -6.10 -12.36
C ARG A 39 -16.76 -4.76 -12.78
N ALA A 40 -17.38 -4.05 -11.85
CA ALA A 40 -17.96 -2.73 -12.10
C ALA A 40 -16.90 -1.62 -12.12
N LEU A 41 -15.75 -1.85 -11.52
CA LEU A 41 -14.65 -0.87 -11.49
C LEU A 41 -14.05 -0.70 -12.90
N ASN A 42 -13.95 0.54 -13.36
CA ASN A 42 -13.24 0.87 -14.59
C ASN A 42 -11.72 0.81 -14.39
N LYS A 43 -11.17 -0.40 -14.50
CA LYS A 43 -9.74 -0.67 -14.25
C LYS A 43 -8.82 0.07 -15.22
N ASP A 44 -9.24 0.22 -16.47
CA ASP A 44 -8.46 0.94 -17.49
C ASP A 44 -8.35 2.43 -17.17
N ALA A 45 -9.45 3.05 -16.71
CA ALA A 45 -9.43 4.45 -16.25
C ALA A 45 -8.60 4.61 -14.97
N LEU A 46 -8.74 3.70 -14.00
CA LEU A 46 -7.96 3.73 -12.77
C LEU A 46 -6.45 3.61 -13.05
N VAL A 47 -6.04 2.66 -13.88
CA VAL A 47 -4.63 2.47 -14.24
C VAL A 47 -4.09 3.68 -15.00
N LYS A 48 -4.87 4.24 -15.94
CA LYS A 48 -4.50 5.46 -16.66
C LYS A 48 -4.28 6.62 -15.68
N LEU A 49 -5.22 6.84 -14.76
CA LEU A 49 -5.14 7.88 -13.73
C LEU A 49 -3.89 7.75 -12.86
N LEU A 50 -3.58 6.55 -12.37
CA LEU A 50 -2.38 6.29 -11.58
C LEU A 50 -1.09 6.58 -12.35
N ILE A 51 -1.05 6.27 -13.66
CA ILE A 51 0.10 6.54 -14.52
C ILE A 51 0.25 8.05 -14.74
N GLU A 52 -0.84 8.76 -15.01
CA GLU A 52 -0.83 10.22 -15.21
C GLU A 52 -0.42 10.96 -13.95
N ASN A 53 -0.93 10.56 -12.79
CA ASN A 53 -0.63 11.16 -11.50
C ASN A 53 0.78 10.83 -10.97
N ASN A 54 1.49 9.89 -11.57
CA ASN A 54 2.85 9.52 -11.17
C ASN A 54 3.84 10.71 -11.26
N VAL A 55 3.58 11.69 -12.11
CA VAL A 55 4.41 12.90 -12.22
C VAL A 55 4.52 13.63 -10.89
N ALA A 56 3.44 13.67 -10.10
CA ALA A 56 3.42 14.36 -8.81
C ALA A 56 4.37 13.70 -7.80
N ILE A 57 4.29 12.37 -7.64
CA ILE A 57 5.19 11.68 -6.69
C ILE A 57 6.64 11.63 -7.21
N LYS A 58 6.86 11.59 -8.51
CA LYS A 58 8.21 11.69 -9.10
C LYS A 58 8.88 13.01 -8.77
N SER A 59 8.12 14.09 -8.66
CA SER A 59 8.62 15.43 -8.35
C SER A 59 8.83 15.66 -6.85
N MET A 60 8.26 14.82 -5.99
CA MET A 60 8.39 14.93 -4.54
C MET A 60 9.78 14.46 -4.10
N PRO A 61 10.53 15.23 -3.28
CA PRO A 61 11.77 14.77 -2.68
C PRO A 61 11.59 13.47 -1.88
N VAL A 62 12.55 12.54 -1.99
CA VAL A 62 12.48 11.28 -1.24
C VAL A 62 12.42 11.51 0.27
N SER A 63 13.05 12.57 0.76
CA SER A 63 12.99 12.97 2.17
C SER A 63 11.57 13.32 2.62
N GLU A 64 10.78 14.00 1.80
CA GLU A 64 9.38 14.32 2.11
C GLU A 64 8.50 13.05 2.13
N ILE A 65 8.77 12.09 1.23
CA ILE A 65 8.11 10.79 1.24
C ILE A 65 8.42 10.05 2.54
N ILE A 66 9.70 10.01 2.94
CA ILE A 66 10.15 9.37 4.20
C ILE A 66 9.49 10.03 5.41
N GLN A 67 9.44 11.35 5.46
CA GLN A 67 8.82 12.09 6.56
C GLN A 67 7.32 11.82 6.67
N ALA A 68 6.59 11.82 5.56
CA ALA A 68 5.16 11.49 5.58
C ALA A 68 4.91 10.06 6.09
N ILE A 69 5.69 9.09 5.62
CA ILE A 69 5.64 7.70 6.10
C ILE A 69 5.96 7.63 7.60
N GLY A 70 6.99 8.35 8.04
CA GLY A 70 7.40 8.43 9.45
C GLY A 70 6.28 8.95 10.36
N ARG A 71 5.59 10.03 9.96
CA ARG A 71 4.46 10.57 10.73
C ARG A 71 3.30 9.59 10.85
N VAL A 72 2.95 8.88 9.77
CA VAL A 72 1.92 7.83 9.84
C VAL A 72 2.38 6.69 10.76
N SER A 73 3.65 6.32 10.71
CA SER A 73 4.23 5.32 11.61
C SER A 73 4.15 5.75 13.09
N GLU A 74 4.45 7.01 13.39
CA GLU A 74 4.33 7.58 14.74
C GLU A 74 2.89 7.51 15.25
N ARG A 75 1.90 7.85 14.42
CA ARG A 75 0.47 7.72 14.76
C ARG A 75 0.09 6.26 15.08
N LEU A 76 0.61 5.30 14.34
CA LEU A 76 0.37 3.87 14.61
C LEU A 76 1.07 3.37 15.89
N MET A 77 2.13 4.03 16.33
CA MET A 77 2.82 3.73 17.60
C MET A 77 2.21 4.47 18.79
N ASP A 78 1.55 5.60 18.56
CA ASP A 78 0.91 6.37 19.62
C ASP A 78 -0.33 5.62 20.14
N LYS A 79 -0.35 5.36 21.46
CA LYS A 79 -1.44 4.61 22.09
C LYS A 79 -2.76 5.36 22.14
N ASP A 80 -2.73 6.68 21.98
CA ASP A 80 -3.90 7.54 22.07
C ASP A 80 -4.40 7.99 20.69
N ASP A 81 -3.70 7.63 19.58
CA ASP A 81 -4.12 8.00 18.22
C ASP A 81 -5.28 7.12 17.71
N PRO A 82 -6.35 7.70 17.16
CA PRO A 82 -7.48 6.98 16.58
C PRO A 82 -7.09 5.98 15.49
N LEU A 83 -6.06 6.29 14.68
CA LEU A 83 -5.57 5.40 13.62
C LEU A 83 -5.09 4.07 14.17
N ARG A 84 -4.40 4.10 15.32
CA ARG A 84 -3.95 2.88 16.00
C ARG A 84 -5.12 2.05 16.49
N TYR A 85 -6.13 2.67 17.11
CA TYR A 85 -7.33 1.96 17.57
C TYR A 85 -8.04 1.29 16.40
N GLU A 86 -8.29 2.02 15.33
CA GLU A 86 -8.93 1.47 14.12
C GLU A 86 -8.11 0.31 13.53
N ALA A 87 -6.78 0.46 13.45
CA ALA A 87 -5.91 -0.59 12.94
C ALA A 87 -6.03 -1.89 13.76
N LEU A 88 -6.00 -1.79 15.09
CA LEU A 88 -6.13 -2.96 15.97
C LEU A 88 -7.52 -3.59 15.89
N ASP A 89 -8.59 -2.78 15.89
CA ASP A 89 -9.98 -3.24 15.81
C ASP A 89 -10.25 -4.01 14.51
N VAL A 90 -9.63 -3.60 13.41
CA VAL A 90 -9.80 -4.27 12.11
C VAL A 90 -8.85 -5.46 11.95
N MET A 91 -7.59 -5.37 12.44
CA MET A 91 -6.61 -6.46 12.33
C MET A 91 -7.07 -7.73 13.06
N VAL A 92 -7.64 -7.59 14.26
CA VAL A 92 -8.06 -8.73 15.07
C VAL A 92 -9.03 -9.64 14.30
N PRO A 93 -10.18 -9.18 13.80
CA PRO A 93 -11.12 -10.04 13.08
C PRO A 93 -10.61 -10.44 11.69
N THR A 94 -9.92 -9.56 10.95
CA THR A 94 -9.51 -9.85 9.57
C THR A 94 -8.35 -10.84 9.49
N ALA A 95 -7.39 -10.76 10.41
CA ALA A 95 -6.26 -11.69 10.47
C ALA A 95 -6.54 -12.93 11.35
N GLY A 96 -7.64 -12.95 12.11
CA GLY A 96 -7.98 -14.05 13.01
C GLY A 96 -6.96 -14.22 14.16
N ILE A 97 -6.41 -13.13 14.68
CA ILE A 97 -5.38 -13.12 15.72
C ILE A 97 -5.92 -12.52 17.04
N SER A 98 -5.23 -12.80 18.14
CA SER A 98 -5.59 -12.19 19.43
C SER A 98 -5.25 -10.69 19.46
N PRO A 99 -5.93 -9.87 20.31
CA PRO A 99 -5.59 -8.46 20.49
C PRO A 99 -4.11 -8.23 20.87
N GLN A 100 -3.56 -9.07 21.72
CA GLN A 100 -2.15 -9.00 22.15
C GLN A 100 -1.19 -9.28 20.98
N MET A 101 -1.55 -10.22 20.10
CA MET A 101 -0.77 -10.50 18.89
C MET A 101 -0.86 -9.33 17.91
N ALA A 102 -2.04 -8.76 17.72
CA ALA A 102 -2.24 -7.58 16.88
C ALA A 102 -1.39 -6.39 17.35
N GLU A 103 -1.39 -6.11 18.65
CA GLU A 103 -0.53 -5.07 19.24
C GLU A 103 0.96 -5.34 19.01
N THR A 104 1.41 -6.59 19.21
CA THR A 104 2.81 -6.96 19.01
C THR A 104 3.24 -6.79 17.55
N ILE A 105 2.40 -7.24 16.62
CA ILE A 105 2.66 -7.10 15.18
C ILE A 105 2.67 -5.62 14.78
N LEU A 106 1.66 -4.86 15.19
CA LEU A 106 1.55 -3.44 14.84
C LEU A 106 2.76 -2.67 15.36
N ALA A 107 3.15 -2.85 16.62
CA ALA A 107 4.31 -2.19 17.20
C ALA A 107 5.62 -2.59 16.48
N GLY A 108 5.82 -3.88 16.21
CA GLY A 108 7.03 -4.36 15.53
C GLY A 108 7.13 -3.87 14.07
N MET A 109 6.01 -3.87 13.35
CA MET A 109 5.98 -3.39 11.97
C MET A 109 6.19 -1.86 11.91
N SER A 110 5.45 -1.09 12.72
CA SER A 110 5.55 0.37 12.73
C SER A 110 6.95 0.85 13.10
N ALA A 111 7.64 0.19 14.01
CA ALA A 111 9.03 0.51 14.34
C ALA A 111 9.97 0.43 13.12
N GLY A 112 9.66 -0.41 12.15
CA GLY A 112 10.39 -0.52 10.88
C GLY A 112 10.08 0.57 9.85
N TRP A 113 9.04 1.38 10.08
CA TRP A 113 8.57 2.41 9.14
C TRP A 113 8.85 3.84 9.60
N THR A 114 9.63 4.02 10.65
CA THR A 114 10.02 5.34 11.16
C THR A 114 10.91 6.10 10.19
N GLU A 115 10.87 7.43 10.24
CA GLU A 115 11.73 8.30 9.42
C GLU A 115 13.19 7.88 9.52
N LYS A 116 13.69 7.62 10.74
CA LYS A 116 15.06 7.18 10.98
C LYS A 116 15.38 5.88 10.27
N THR A 117 14.54 4.85 10.46
CA THR A 117 14.79 3.52 9.87
C THR A 117 14.77 3.56 8.34
N LEU A 118 13.85 4.35 7.75
CA LEU A 118 13.74 4.49 6.30
C LEU A 118 14.89 5.31 5.71
N THR A 119 15.36 6.34 6.41
CA THR A 119 16.56 7.10 6.02
C THR A 119 17.77 6.18 5.99
N GLU A 120 18.01 5.42 7.07
CA GLU A 120 19.10 4.44 7.13
C GLU A 120 18.98 3.36 6.04
N LEU A 121 17.76 2.91 5.71
CA LEU A 121 17.52 1.97 4.62
C LEU A 121 17.97 2.56 3.27
N VAL A 122 17.51 3.77 2.95
CA VAL A 122 17.82 4.43 1.68
C VAL A 122 19.32 4.74 1.57
N GLU A 123 19.97 5.18 2.66
CA GLU A 123 21.41 5.41 2.72
C GLU A 123 22.24 4.13 2.52
N ARG A 124 21.73 3.00 3.01
CA ARG A 124 22.39 1.69 2.83
C ARG A 124 22.26 1.14 1.42
N GLU A 125 21.08 1.30 0.82
CA GLU A 125 20.81 0.81 -0.54
C GLU A 125 21.45 1.72 -1.62
N PHE A 126 21.49 3.03 -1.36
CA PHE A 126 22.04 4.03 -2.29
C PHE A 126 23.13 4.82 -1.58
N THR A 127 24.37 4.70 -2.03
CA THR A 127 25.53 5.46 -1.47
C THR A 127 25.25 6.96 -1.36
N ASN A 128 24.43 7.50 -2.25
CA ASN A 128 23.92 8.86 -2.18
C ASN A 128 22.40 8.86 -2.42
N PRO A 129 21.56 9.02 -1.37
CA PRO A 129 20.09 9.03 -1.48
C PRO A 129 19.55 10.04 -2.51
N LYS A 130 20.27 11.14 -2.76
CA LYS A 130 19.88 12.16 -3.74
C LYS A 130 19.81 11.63 -5.18
N VAL A 131 20.34 10.43 -5.46
CA VAL A 131 20.17 9.77 -6.77
C VAL A 131 18.69 9.45 -7.07
N LEU A 132 17.84 9.38 -6.05
CA LEU A 132 16.40 9.22 -6.18
C LEU A 132 15.67 10.52 -6.59
N ASP A 133 16.32 11.68 -6.42
CA ASP A 133 15.74 12.98 -6.71
C ASP A 133 16.30 13.63 -7.97
N SER A 134 17.61 13.44 -8.24
CA SER A 134 18.29 14.07 -9.36
C SER A 134 19.56 13.32 -9.75
N PHE A 135 20.13 13.69 -10.91
CA PHE A 135 21.43 13.18 -11.31
C PHE A 135 22.52 13.57 -10.32
N GLN A 136 23.20 12.59 -9.80
CA GLN A 136 24.33 12.75 -8.88
C GLN A 136 25.61 12.26 -9.51
N ARG A 137 26.69 13.03 -9.32
CA ARG A 137 28.01 12.65 -9.83
C ARG A 137 28.56 11.48 -9.02
N ILE A 138 28.99 10.43 -9.71
CA ILE A 138 29.62 9.24 -9.10
C ILE A 138 31.14 9.35 -9.18
N ASP A 139 31.65 9.75 -10.34
CA ASP A 139 33.09 9.95 -10.59
C ASP A 139 33.33 11.06 -11.62
N SER A 140 34.57 11.18 -12.11
CA SER A 140 35.00 12.26 -12.99
C SER A 140 34.27 12.34 -14.35
N GLY A 141 33.51 11.32 -14.73
CA GLY A 141 32.84 11.28 -16.04
C GLY A 141 31.42 10.74 -16.01
N ARG A 142 30.91 10.28 -14.85
CA ARG A 142 29.63 9.61 -14.77
C ARG A 142 28.71 10.24 -13.74
N SER A 143 27.44 10.38 -14.11
CA SER A 143 26.34 10.75 -13.20
C SER A 143 25.28 9.66 -13.21
N GLN A 144 24.62 9.46 -12.08
CA GLN A 144 23.56 8.47 -11.88
C GLN A 144 22.31 9.14 -11.34
N MET A 145 21.16 8.69 -11.80
CA MET A 145 19.86 8.91 -11.21
C MET A 145 19.11 7.57 -11.19
N VAL A 146 18.35 7.33 -10.12
CA VAL A 146 17.57 6.10 -9.94
C VAL A 146 16.10 6.48 -9.83
N TYR A 147 15.25 5.78 -10.52
CA TYR A 147 13.80 5.91 -10.43
C TYR A 147 13.12 4.57 -10.63
N GLY A 148 12.01 4.40 -9.93
CA GLY A 148 11.18 3.21 -10.08
C GLY A 148 10.29 3.26 -11.32
N PHE A 149 9.54 2.19 -11.50
CA PHE A 149 8.53 2.10 -12.54
C PHE A 149 7.39 3.09 -12.28
N THR A 150 6.75 3.56 -13.35
CA THR A 150 5.64 4.53 -13.23
C THR A 150 4.49 3.96 -12.41
N LEU A 151 4.13 2.69 -12.63
CA LEU A 151 3.10 1.99 -11.90
C LEU A 151 3.61 0.65 -11.38
N ASN A 152 3.48 0.45 -10.08
CA ASN A 152 3.73 -0.80 -9.37
C ASN A 152 2.38 -1.48 -9.05
N LEU A 153 2.21 -2.73 -9.45
CA LEU A 153 1.13 -3.58 -8.98
C LEU A 153 1.68 -4.47 -7.85
N THR A 154 1.12 -4.32 -6.66
CA THR A 154 1.42 -5.22 -5.54
C THR A 154 0.25 -6.14 -5.26
N VAL A 155 0.48 -7.44 -5.27
CA VAL A 155 -0.47 -8.47 -4.84
C VAL A 155 0.02 -9.05 -3.52
N GLY A 156 -0.67 -8.70 -2.43
CA GLY A 156 -0.34 -9.12 -1.07
C GLY A 156 -0.88 -10.49 -0.70
N SER A 157 -0.18 -11.18 0.19
CA SER A 157 -0.72 -12.33 0.91
C SER A 157 -1.48 -11.88 2.16
N GLY A 158 -2.41 -12.69 2.65
CA GLY A 158 -3.14 -12.41 3.88
C GLY A 158 -2.53 -13.07 5.12
N THR A 159 -1.26 -13.51 5.07
CA THR A 159 -0.70 -14.37 6.12
C THR A 159 -0.12 -13.58 7.29
N VAL A 160 0.49 -12.43 7.03
CA VAL A 160 1.14 -11.60 8.05
C VAL A 160 0.75 -10.14 7.85
N PRO A 161 0.00 -9.54 8.79
CA PRO A 161 -0.34 -8.13 8.74
C PRO A 161 0.90 -7.22 8.70
N GLY A 162 0.86 -6.19 7.84
CA GLY A 162 1.93 -5.20 7.69
C GLY A 162 2.93 -5.49 6.56
N VAL A 163 2.96 -6.70 6.01
CA VAL A 163 3.81 -7.00 4.84
C VAL A 163 3.40 -6.15 3.64
N GLY A 164 2.09 -5.95 3.45
CA GLY A 164 1.56 -5.07 2.40
C GLY A 164 2.04 -3.63 2.55
N VAL A 165 2.04 -3.08 3.77
CA VAL A 165 2.57 -1.72 4.02
C VAL A 165 4.06 -1.63 3.68
N THR A 166 4.85 -2.63 4.08
CA THR A 166 6.28 -2.65 3.75
C THR A 166 6.52 -2.64 2.23
N ALA A 167 5.70 -3.38 1.46
CA ALA A 167 5.77 -3.37 0.00
C ALA A 167 5.36 -2.00 -0.59
N LEU A 168 4.30 -1.39 -0.04
CA LEU A 168 3.85 -0.04 -0.42
C LEU A 168 4.94 0.99 -0.17
N ILE A 169 5.56 0.98 1.00
CA ILE A 169 6.66 1.89 1.35
C ILE A 169 7.82 1.77 0.35
N ARG A 170 8.25 0.55 0.04
CA ARG A 170 9.34 0.34 -0.94
C ARG A 170 9.03 0.91 -2.31
N ALA A 171 7.79 0.76 -2.78
CA ALA A 171 7.37 1.34 -4.05
C ALA A 171 7.32 2.87 -4.00
N LEU A 172 6.86 3.47 -2.89
CA LEU A 172 6.84 4.92 -2.69
C LEU A 172 8.24 5.53 -2.64
N LEU A 173 9.20 4.89 -1.96
CA LEU A 173 10.59 5.34 -1.91
C LEU A 173 11.23 5.39 -3.30
N LEU A 174 10.77 4.52 -4.22
CA LEU A 174 11.16 4.55 -5.63
C LEU A 174 10.25 5.45 -6.50
N LYS A 175 9.35 6.22 -5.87
CA LYS A 175 8.45 7.18 -6.53
C LYS A 175 7.51 6.55 -7.57
N SER A 176 7.06 5.32 -7.31
CA SER A 176 6.06 4.64 -8.13
C SER A 176 4.65 5.00 -7.66
N SER A 177 3.72 5.19 -8.58
CA SER A 177 2.29 5.04 -8.28
C SER A 177 1.98 3.57 -7.98
N ILE A 178 0.96 3.31 -7.17
CA ILE A 178 0.71 1.97 -6.65
C ILE A 178 -0.75 1.57 -6.89
N LEU A 179 -0.91 0.39 -7.49
CA LEU A 179 -2.13 -0.39 -7.46
C LEU A 179 -1.87 -1.60 -6.57
N MET A 180 -2.55 -1.68 -5.43
CA MET A 180 -2.32 -2.76 -4.47
C MET A 180 -3.59 -3.56 -4.19
N LYS A 181 -3.45 -4.88 -4.25
CA LYS A 181 -4.40 -5.86 -3.75
C LYS A 181 -3.85 -6.47 -2.45
N PRO A 182 -4.28 -6.03 -1.27
CA PRO A 182 -3.94 -6.74 -0.04
C PRO A 182 -4.62 -8.11 0.00
N GLY A 183 -4.06 -9.05 0.76
CA GLY A 183 -4.78 -10.25 1.17
C GLY A 183 -5.81 -9.93 2.26
N LEU A 184 -6.85 -10.77 2.41
CA LEU A 184 -7.92 -10.49 3.39
C LEU A 184 -7.38 -10.36 4.83
N GLY A 185 -6.43 -11.20 5.23
CA GLY A 185 -5.82 -11.14 6.57
C GLY A 185 -4.81 -10.00 6.78
N ASP A 186 -4.40 -9.28 5.71
CA ASP A 186 -3.57 -8.07 5.78
C ASP A 186 -4.29 -6.86 5.17
N VAL A 187 -5.62 -6.84 5.18
CA VAL A 187 -6.37 -5.77 4.52
C VAL A 187 -6.37 -4.46 5.31
N ALA A 188 -6.33 -4.55 6.64
CA ALA A 188 -6.43 -3.41 7.53
C ALA A 188 -5.32 -2.39 7.32
N LEU A 189 -4.08 -2.82 7.54
CA LEU A 189 -2.93 -1.93 7.58
C LEU A 189 -2.65 -1.23 6.24
N PRO A 190 -2.61 -1.90 5.08
CA PRO A 190 -2.36 -1.21 3.81
C PRO A 190 -3.42 -0.16 3.46
N VAL A 191 -4.70 -0.43 3.74
CA VAL A 191 -5.78 0.51 3.45
C VAL A 191 -5.72 1.72 4.38
N LEU A 192 -5.61 1.49 5.69
CA LEU A 192 -5.51 2.57 6.68
C LEU A 192 -4.25 3.40 6.50
N PHE A 193 -3.13 2.76 6.20
CA PHE A 193 -1.86 3.43 5.92
C PHE A 193 -1.95 4.33 4.68
N ALA A 194 -2.59 3.85 3.61
CA ALA A 194 -2.78 4.65 2.40
C ALA A 194 -3.71 5.85 2.64
N ARG A 195 -4.78 5.70 3.44
CA ARG A 195 -5.64 6.80 3.87
C ARG A 195 -4.88 7.83 4.68
N ALA A 196 -4.15 7.39 5.70
CA ALA A 196 -3.35 8.26 6.56
C ALA A 196 -2.26 9.01 5.77
N LEU A 197 -1.59 8.37 4.79
CA LEU A 197 -0.69 9.08 3.89
C LEU A 197 -1.40 10.15 3.06
N GLY A 198 -2.63 9.88 2.62
CA GLY A 198 -3.45 10.86 1.90
C GLY A 198 -3.85 12.07 2.76
N GLU A 199 -3.96 11.90 4.09
CA GLU A 199 -4.14 13.00 5.04
C GLU A 199 -2.87 13.84 5.18
N GLU A 200 -1.69 13.21 5.12
CA GLU A 200 -0.40 13.90 5.21
C GLU A 200 -0.09 14.75 3.97
N ASN A 201 -0.40 14.23 2.78
CA ASN A 201 -0.17 14.94 1.53
C ASN A 201 -1.10 14.44 0.41
N GLU A 202 -1.73 15.36 -0.32
CA GLU A 202 -2.67 15.06 -1.41
C GLU A 202 -2.04 14.26 -2.57
N VAL A 203 -0.72 14.32 -2.75
CA VAL A 203 -0.02 13.54 -3.78
C VAL A 203 -0.25 12.05 -3.56
N PHE A 204 -0.25 11.59 -2.30
CA PHE A 204 -0.52 10.18 -2.01
C PHE A 204 -1.96 9.78 -2.32
N ARG A 205 -2.94 10.68 -2.10
CA ARG A 205 -4.34 10.40 -2.50
C ARG A 205 -4.49 10.18 -4.00
N LYS A 206 -3.65 10.82 -4.81
CA LYS A 206 -3.71 10.74 -6.28
C LYS A 206 -2.96 9.54 -6.85
N CYS A 207 -1.91 9.05 -6.18
CA CYS A 207 -1.02 8.01 -6.70
C CYS A 207 -1.21 6.63 -6.05
N LEU A 208 -2.13 6.48 -5.08
CA LEU A 208 -2.40 5.24 -4.38
C LEU A 208 -3.80 4.71 -4.67
N ALA A 209 -3.89 3.48 -5.16
CA ALA A 209 -5.09 2.66 -5.20
C ALA A 209 -4.83 1.38 -4.42
N VAL A 210 -5.42 1.27 -3.24
CA VAL A 210 -5.28 0.10 -2.36
C VAL A 210 -6.67 -0.44 -2.07
N PHE A 211 -7.01 -1.62 -2.57
CA PHE A 211 -8.31 -2.22 -2.30
C PHE A 211 -8.29 -3.75 -2.42
N TYR A 212 -9.13 -4.37 -1.61
CA TYR A 212 -9.31 -5.82 -1.64
C TYR A 212 -10.22 -6.23 -2.82
N TRP A 213 -9.92 -7.38 -3.41
CA TRP A 213 -10.85 -8.16 -4.23
C TRP A 213 -10.56 -9.66 -4.08
N ASP A 214 -11.57 -10.48 -4.32
CA ASP A 214 -11.43 -11.93 -4.24
C ASP A 214 -10.66 -12.46 -5.47
N GLY A 215 -9.38 -12.73 -5.30
CA GLY A 215 -8.50 -13.20 -6.39
C GLY A 215 -8.86 -14.59 -6.94
N ALA A 216 -9.66 -15.38 -6.22
CA ALA A 216 -10.17 -16.66 -6.72
C ALA A 216 -11.30 -16.45 -7.75
N LYS A 217 -12.06 -15.36 -7.61
CA LYS A 217 -13.20 -15.03 -8.48
C LYS A 217 -12.91 -13.99 -9.54
N GLU A 218 -11.92 -13.12 -9.26
CA GLU A 218 -11.66 -11.93 -10.05
C GLU A 218 -10.16 -11.84 -10.37
N ARG A 219 -9.82 -11.82 -11.66
CA ARG A 219 -8.44 -11.69 -12.15
C ARG A 219 -8.25 -10.34 -12.82
N ILE A 220 -7.04 -9.78 -12.69
CA ILE A 220 -6.64 -8.61 -13.48
C ILE A 220 -6.45 -9.07 -14.91
N GLU A 221 -7.09 -8.36 -15.84
CA GLU A 221 -6.98 -8.66 -17.25
C GLU A 221 -5.56 -8.39 -17.77
N ARG A 222 -5.10 -9.22 -18.70
CA ARG A 222 -3.77 -9.10 -19.30
C ARG A 222 -3.47 -7.71 -19.85
N LYS A 223 -4.45 -7.09 -20.52
CA LYS A 223 -4.33 -5.72 -21.06
C LYS A 223 -4.05 -4.67 -19.99
N THR A 224 -4.51 -4.90 -18.75
CA THR A 224 -4.23 -4.04 -17.60
C THR A 224 -2.81 -4.29 -17.08
N LEU A 225 -2.38 -5.56 -17.02
CA LEU A 225 -1.03 -5.95 -16.62
C LEU A 225 0.04 -5.40 -17.59
N GLU A 226 -0.25 -5.33 -18.88
CA GLU A 226 0.67 -4.79 -19.90
C GLU A 226 1.00 -3.30 -19.69
N LYS A 227 0.16 -2.57 -18.94
CA LYS A 227 0.38 -1.15 -18.58
C LYS A 227 1.18 -0.98 -17.27
N VAL A 228 1.35 -2.05 -16.51
CA VAL A 228 2.07 -2.05 -15.23
C VAL A 228 3.56 -2.22 -15.48
N GLY A 229 4.37 -1.38 -14.86
CA GLY A 229 5.82 -1.44 -15.04
C GLY A 229 6.48 -2.59 -14.28
N VAL A 230 5.92 -2.96 -13.11
CA VAL A 230 6.41 -4.06 -12.29
C VAL A 230 5.26 -4.67 -11.49
N VAL A 231 5.29 -6.00 -11.34
CA VAL A 231 4.38 -6.75 -10.46
C VAL A 231 5.19 -7.34 -9.31
N VAL A 232 4.80 -7.01 -8.08
CA VAL A 232 5.35 -7.60 -6.85
C VAL A 232 4.28 -8.45 -6.21
N ALA A 233 4.51 -9.75 -6.12
CA ALA A 233 3.53 -10.70 -5.60
C ALA A 233 4.08 -11.47 -4.40
N TYR A 234 3.26 -11.56 -3.37
CA TYR A 234 3.50 -12.38 -2.17
C TYR A 234 2.41 -13.44 -2.10
N GLY A 235 2.78 -14.69 -1.90
CA GLY A 235 1.83 -15.79 -1.78
C GLY A 235 2.45 -17.16 -1.95
N SER A 236 1.62 -18.21 -2.01
CA SER A 236 2.04 -19.54 -2.37
C SER A 236 2.46 -19.61 -3.84
N ASP A 237 3.22 -20.65 -4.18
CA ASP A 237 3.66 -20.88 -5.58
C ASP A 237 2.49 -20.90 -6.56
N ASP A 238 1.35 -21.48 -6.16
CA ASP A 238 0.15 -21.52 -7.00
C ASP A 238 -0.46 -20.14 -7.22
N SER A 239 -0.47 -19.30 -6.17
CA SER A 239 -0.92 -17.90 -6.29
C SER A 239 -0.02 -17.10 -7.23
N ILE A 240 1.30 -17.29 -7.11
CA ILE A 240 2.29 -16.60 -7.97
C ILE A 240 2.17 -17.08 -9.42
N ARG A 241 2.03 -18.39 -9.64
CA ARG A 241 1.79 -18.94 -10.99
C ARG A 241 0.53 -18.36 -11.63
N SER A 242 -0.57 -18.25 -10.87
CA SER A 242 -1.84 -17.71 -11.39
C SER A 242 -1.79 -16.24 -11.81
N ILE A 243 -0.78 -15.49 -11.37
CA ILE A 243 -0.53 -14.09 -11.79
C ILE A 243 0.37 -14.06 -13.03
N ARG A 244 1.27 -15.04 -13.16
CA ARG A 244 2.24 -15.13 -14.26
C ARG A 244 1.62 -15.65 -15.56
N ASP A 245 0.66 -16.59 -15.47
CA ASP A 245 -0.06 -17.24 -16.59
C ASP A 245 -1.29 -16.43 -17.00
#